data_38181c0bcd3f13f25cb2d578e0ceb848
#
_entry.id   38181c0bcd3f13f25cb2d578e0ceb848
#
_cell.length_a   1.000
_cell.length_b   1.000
_cell.length_c   1.000
_cell.angle_alpha   90.00
_cell.angle_beta   90.00
_cell.angle_gamma   90.00
#
_symmetry.space_group_name_H-M   'P 1'
#
loop_
_entity.id
_entity.type
_entity.pdbx_description
1 polymer ?
#
loop_
_entity_poly.entity_id
_entity_poly.type
_entity_poly.pdbx_seq_one_letter_code
_entity_poly.pdbx_strand_id
1 'polypeptide(L)'
;MQTKAAKKKTQSLRIIIVGCGKVGHTLTEQLVREGHDVTIVDTSERVVRDTTDTFDVMGIQGNGASLRVLMEAGLQQADLVIAVTGSDELNLLCCTIAKKAGGALAAIARVRNPDYSEELPYLRQQLGLSMIINPELEAAQEIARLLSRPQALTVSSFAKGHAELVRFKIPKGSILHGRRIMQLEDIFHFGYLVCAVENEGHVVIPSGSTMLHEGDDITILASSREAHHIFESIGMHSNSVHSCMIIGGGKSSYYLAKQLIEQKLEVKIIESNKERCEELSTLLPEALVICGDGSDEELLKEEGIGAAEAFVPLTGLDEENILLTLYAKRVPGLKTITKINRITFNDVIDGLELGSVIYPKYITSEAIIAYVRARQNSIGSNVETMYHLFDNRVEAIEFRVGKDAPVIGVPIMDLKLKNSLLIACINRAGKIIFPRGQDTIEQDDTVIIVTTHSGFGDISDILC
;
A
#
# COMPACT_ATOMS: atom_id res chain seq x y z
N MET A 1 29.56 16.73 32.88
CA MET A 1 30.03 15.91 31.73
C MET A 1 28.77 15.38 31.06
N GLN A 2 28.36 16.07 29.98
CA GLN A 2 27.20 15.65 29.16
C GLN A 2 27.70 14.63 28.13
N THR A 3 27.37 13.37 28.31
CA THR A 3 27.54 12.33 27.30
C THR A 3 26.50 12.55 26.22
N LYS A 4 26.93 13.16 25.09
CA LYS A 4 26.17 13.14 23.85
C LYS A 4 25.96 11.69 23.43
N ALA A 5 24.72 11.19 23.55
CA ALA A 5 24.33 9.96 22.89
C ALA A 5 24.59 10.15 21.38
N ALA A 6 25.52 9.39 20.84
CA ALA A 6 25.80 9.36 19.42
C ALA A 6 24.54 8.78 18.73
N LYS A 7 23.81 9.61 17.98
CA LYS A 7 22.80 9.12 17.04
C LYS A 7 23.46 8.04 16.18
N LYS A 8 23.03 6.79 16.33
CA LYS A 8 23.41 5.70 15.43
C LYS A 8 22.99 6.14 14.02
N LYS A 9 23.94 6.49 13.17
CA LYS A 9 23.68 6.82 11.77
C LYS A 9 23.06 5.57 11.15
N THR A 10 21.80 5.63 10.76
CA THR A 10 21.20 4.63 9.88
C THR A 10 22.10 4.50 8.65
N GLN A 11 22.54 3.28 8.35
CA GLN A 11 23.52 3.07 7.29
C GLN A 11 22.82 3.28 5.95
N SER A 12 23.24 4.32 5.20
CA SER A 12 22.78 4.57 3.83
C SER A 12 23.12 3.36 2.96
N LEU A 13 22.14 2.83 2.22
CA LEU A 13 22.34 1.80 1.21
C LEU A 13 22.66 2.43 -0.14
N ARG A 14 23.48 1.78 -0.95
CA ARG A 14 23.72 2.12 -2.35
C ARG A 14 22.77 1.32 -3.23
N ILE A 15 21.88 2.02 -3.90
CA ILE A 15 20.75 1.43 -4.62
C ILE A 15 20.83 1.84 -6.10
N ILE A 16 20.81 0.86 -6.99
CA ILE A 16 20.69 1.10 -8.44
C ILE A 16 19.23 0.85 -8.84
N ILE A 17 18.60 1.85 -9.47
CA ILE A 17 17.25 1.73 -10.03
C ILE A 17 17.35 1.71 -11.54
N VAL A 18 16.90 0.61 -12.17
CA VAL A 18 16.84 0.45 -13.62
C VAL A 18 15.42 0.68 -14.11
N GLY A 19 15.23 1.73 -14.91
CA GLY A 19 13.94 2.21 -15.38
C GLY A 19 13.37 3.33 -14.50
N CYS A 20 13.37 4.56 -15.02
CA CYS A 20 12.91 5.76 -14.33
C CYS A 20 11.54 6.23 -14.80
N GLY A 21 10.64 5.29 -15.19
CA GLY A 21 9.24 5.56 -15.40
C GLY A 21 8.53 5.92 -14.09
N LYS A 22 7.19 5.92 -14.08
CA LYS A 22 6.37 6.34 -12.92
C LYS A 22 6.79 5.68 -11.59
N VAL A 23 7.01 4.36 -11.58
CA VAL A 23 7.42 3.61 -10.38
C VAL A 23 8.85 3.95 -9.98
N GLY A 24 9.79 3.95 -10.94
CA GLY A 24 11.20 4.26 -10.67
C GLY A 24 11.39 5.68 -10.14
N HIS A 25 10.68 6.65 -10.69
CA HIS A 25 10.70 8.04 -10.21
C HIS A 25 10.18 8.15 -8.76
N THR A 26 9.04 7.52 -8.43
CA THR A 26 8.49 7.51 -7.07
C THR A 26 9.43 6.83 -6.08
N LEU A 27 10.06 5.71 -6.49
CA LEU A 27 11.08 5.03 -5.67
C LEU A 27 12.31 5.91 -5.44
N THR A 28 12.80 6.58 -6.49
CA THR A 28 13.94 7.50 -6.38
C THR A 28 13.65 8.59 -5.37
N GLU A 29 12.49 9.26 -5.49
CA GLU A 29 12.06 10.30 -4.56
C GLU A 29 12.04 9.81 -3.10
N GLN A 30 11.40 8.67 -2.84
CA GLN A 30 11.25 8.16 -1.48
C GLN A 30 12.58 7.69 -0.89
N LEU A 31 13.40 6.96 -1.66
CA LEU A 31 14.69 6.44 -1.20
C LEU A 31 15.71 7.55 -0.94
N VAL A 32 15.71 8.61 -1.76
CA VAL A 32 16.53 9.80 -1.53
C VAL A 32 16.09 10.54 -0.25
N ARG A 33 14.77 10.67 -0.02
CA ARG A 33 14.25 11.26 1.22
C ARG A 33 14.64 10.47 2.48
N GLU A 34 14.79 9.15 2.35
CA GLU A 34 15.27 8.27 3.43
C GLU A 34 16.81 8.30 3.60
N GLY A 35 17.51 9.06 2.77
CA GLY A 35 18.95 9.25 2.88
C GLY A 35 19.78 8.14 2.26
N HIS A 36 19.22 7.39 1.31
CA HIS A 36 19.96 6.39 0.52
C HIS A 36 20.76 7.03 -0.62
N ASP A 37 21.83 6.37 -1.03
CA ASP A 37 22.64 6.73 -2.19
C ASP A 37 22.05 6.03 -3.42
N VAL A 38 21.39 6.78 -4.30
CA VAL A 38 20.63 6.25 -5.42
C VAL A 38 21.34 6.58 -6.74
N THR A 39 21.55 5.56 -7.57
CA THR A 39 21.96 5.69 -8.96
C THR A 39 20.82 5.23 -9.87
N ILE A 40 20.42 6.03 -10.85
CA ILE A 40 19.40 5.68 -11.82
C ILE A 40 20.00 5.27 -13.16
N VAL A 41 19.37 4.30 -13.84
CA VAL A 41 19.72 3.86 -15.17
C VAL A 41 18.46 3.86 -16.05
N ASP A 42 18.47 4.60 -17.15
CA ASP A 42 17.40 4.59 -18.16
C ASP A 42 17.99 4.73 -19.57
N THR A 43 17.29 4.23 -20.57
CA THR A 43 17.69 4.37 -21.97
C THR A 43 17.42 5.77 -22.52
N SER A 44 16.47 6.48 -21.94
CA SER A 44 16.07 7.83 -22.35
C SER A 44 16.93 8.90 -21.66
N GLU A 45 17.75 9.62 -22.45
CA GLU A 45 18.52 10.76 -21.95
C GLU A 45 17.66 11.80 -21.25
N ARG A 46 16.48 12.08 -21.79
CA ARG A 46 15.53 13.03 -21.21
C ARG A 46 15.09 12.61 -19.82
N VAL A 47 14.71 11.33 -19.64
CA VAL A 47 14.25 10.80 -18.34
C VAL A 47 15.37 10.83 -17.32
N VAL A 48 16.61 10.49 -17.72
CA VAL A 48 17.79 10.58 -16.86
C VAL A 48 17.99 12.01 -16.40
N ARG A 49 18.01 12.98 -17.33
CA ARG A 49 18.21 14.39 -17.03
C ARG A 49 17.10 14.94 -16.12
N ASP A 50 15.83 14.75 -16.49
CA ASP A 50 14.69 15.24 -15.71
C ASP A 50 14.75 14.71 -14.26
N THR A 51 15.19 13.45 -14.07
CA THR A 51 15.29 12.82 -12.74
C THR A 51 16.48 13.36 -11.94
N THR A 52 17.65 13.55 -12.59
CA THR A 52 18.85 14.10 -11.91
C THR A 52 18.69 15.59 -11.59
N ASP A 53 17.96 16.34 -12.41
CA ASP A 53 17.65 17.74 -12.14
C ASP A 53 16.66 17.92 -10.98
N THR A 54 15.82 16.89 -10.73
CA THR A 54 14.81 16.91 -9.66
C THR A 54 15.36 16.40 -8.33
N PHE A 55 16.21 15.37 -8.39
CA PHE A 55 16.75 14.69 -7.21
C PHE A 55 18.29 14.71 -7.25
N ASP A 56 18.91 14.76 -6.08
CA ASP A 56 20.37 14.64 -5.95
C ASP A 56 20.81 13.18 -6.10
N VAL A 57 20.82 12.69 -7.36
CA VAL A 57 21.15 11.31 -7.71
C VAL A 57 22.10 11.23 -8.90
N MET A 58 22.87 10.14 -8.96
CA MET A 58 23.68 9.83 -10.15
C MET A 58 22.77 9.25 -11.25
N GLY A 59 22.93 9.71 -12.48
CA GLY A 59 22.19 9.22 -13.65
C GLY A 59 23.10 8.63 -14.71
N ILE A 60 22.78 7.43 -15.20
CA ILE A 60 23.50 6.74 -16.28
C ILE A 60 22.50 6.46 -17.42
N GLN A 61 22.79 7.00 -18.60
CA GLN A 61 22.04 6.66 -19.79
C GLN A 61 22.53 5.32 -20.37
N GLY A 62 21.65 4.33 -20.47
CA GLY A 62 22.01 3.06 -21.07
C GLY A 62 21.00 1.94 -20.84
N ASN A 63 21.30 0.79 -21.47
CA ASN A 63 20.51 -0.41 -21.26
C ASN A 63 20.94 -1.11 -19.98
N GLY A 64 20.01 -1.22 -18.99
CA GLY A 64 20.26 -1.85 -17.71
C GLY A 64 20.60 -3.37 -17.78
N ALA A 65 20.33 -4.05 -18.89
CA ALA A 65 20.83 -5.42 -19.13
C ALA A 65 22.27 -5.45 -19.62
N SER A 66 22.94 -4.31 -19.81
CA SER A 66 24.37 -4.27 -20.15
C SER A 66 25.21 -4.29 -18.87
N LEU A 67 26.04 -5.33 -18.73
CA LEU A 67 26.99 -5.40 -17.61
C LEU A 67 27.88 -4.16 -17.52
N ARG A 68 28.32 -3.61 -18.66
CA ARG A 68 29.12 -2.37 -18.71
C ARG A 68 28.38 -1.19 -18.08
N VAL A 69 27.10 -1.01 -18.42
CA VAL A 69 26.26 0.07 -17.89
C VAL A 69 26.02 -0.11 -16.39
N LEU A 70 25.76 -1.34 -15.94
CA LEU A 70 25.62 -1.63 -14.52
C LEU A 70 26.91 -1.41 -13.73
N MET A 71 28.07 -1.74 -14.31
CA MET A 71 29.38 -1.46 -13.70
C MET A 71 29.65 0.05 -13.60
N GLU A 72 29.31 0.83 -14.63
CA GLU A 72 29.38 2.29 -14.61
C GLU A 72 28.44 2.89 -13.55
N ALA A 73 27.26 2.28 -13.33
CA ALA A 73 26.33 2.63 -12.27
C ALA A 73 26.79 2.22 -10.85
N GLY A 74 27.97 1.63 -10.70
CA GLY A 74 28.52 1.26 -9.40
C GLY A 74 28.09 -0.12 -8.87
N LEU A 75 27.75 -1.06 -9.76
CA LEU A 75 27.23 -2.39 -9.39
C LEU A 75 28.06 -3.12 -8.33
N GLN A 76 29.39 -3.05 -8.39
CA GLN A 76 30.26 -3.76 -7.43
C GLN A 76 30.12 -3.30 -5.98
N GLN A 77 29.57 -2.13 -5.78
CA GLN A 77 29.40 -1.52 -4.46
C GLN A 77 27.91 -1.37 -4.10
N ALA A 78 27.02 -1.82 -4.98
CA ALA A 78 25.59 -1.71 -4.78
C ALA A 78 25.10 -2.73 -3.74
N ASP A 79 24.30 -2.29 -2.79
CA ASP A 79 23.63 -3.14 -1.84
C ASP A 79 22.37 -3.77 -2.44
N LEU A 80 21.73 -3.05 -3.38
CA LEU A 80 20.45 -3.40 -3.98
C LEU A 80 20.37 -2.92 -5.43
N VAL A 81 19.84 -3.78 -6.31
CA VAL A 81 19.42 -3.41 -7.67
C VAL A 81 17.91 -3.61 -7.78
N ILE A 82 17.21 -2.59 -8.27
CA ILE A 82 15.76 -2.60 -8.49
C ILE A 82 15.50 -2.38 -9.98
N ALA A 83 14.92 -3.36 -10.67
CA ALA A 83 14.58 -3.26 -12.08
C ALA A 83 13.06 -3.11 -12.28
N VAL A 84 12.64 -1.95 -12.79
CA VAL A 84 11.22 -1.55 -12.96
C VAL A 84 10.94 -0.95 -14.34
N THR A 85 11.63 -1.47 -15.37
CA THR A 85 11.47 -1.04 -16.77
C THR A 85 10.12 -1.49 -17.38
N GLY A 86 9.84 -1.14 -18.62
CA GLY A 86 8.64 -1.55 -19.34
C GLY A 86 8.52 -3.05 -19.65
N SER A 87 9.65 -3.82 -19.69
CA SER A 87 9.69 -5.25 -20.00
C SER A 87 10.02 -6.09 -18.76
N ASP A 88 9.22 -7.13 -18.53
CA ASP A 88 9.38 -8.06 -17.42
C ASP A 88 10.65 -8.92 -17.62
N GLU A 89 10.91 -9.36 -18.87
CA GLU A 89 12.10 -10.13 -19.24
C GLU A 89 13.38 -9.31 -19.04
N LEU A 90 13.34 -8.02 -19.42
CA LEU A 90 14.45 -7.10 -19.18
C LEU A 90 14.72 -6.91 -17.70
N ASN A 91 13.68 -6.78 -16.88
CA ASN A 91 13.81 -6.65 -15.43
C ASN A 91 14.44 -7.89 -14.80
N LEU A 92 13.99 -9.10 -15.20
CA LEU A 92 14.57 -10.37 -14.76
C LEU A 92 16.03 -10.49 -15.20
N LEU A 93 16.33 -10.13 -16.45
CA LEU A 93 17.69 -10.19 -16.99
C LEU A 93 18.63 -9.23 -16.28
N CYS A 94 18.24 -7.95 -16.07
CA CYS A 94 19.02 -6.97 -15.33
C CYS A 94 19.39 -7.49 -13.93
N CYS A 95 18.40 -7.98 -13.19
CA CYS A 95 18.59 -8.49 -11.85
C CYS A 95 19.47 -9.75 -11.83
N THR A 96 19.31 -10.65 -12.81
CA THR A 96 20.14 -11.86 -12.94
C THR A 96 21.61 -11.52 -13.22
N ILE A 97 21.87 -10.57 -14.13
CA ILE A 97 23.23 -10.08 -14.41
C ILE A 97 23.83 -9.45 -13.16
N ALA A 98 23.09 -8.59 -12.46
CA ALA A 98 23.55 -7.96 -11.24
C ALA A 98 23.96 -8.98 -10.16
N LYS A 99 23.16 -10.03 -9.98
CA LYS A 99 23.44 -11.11 -9.02
C LYS A 99 24.63 -11.97 -9.44
N LYS A 100 24.74 -12.33 -10.72
CA LYS A 100 25.81 -13.20 -11.23
C LYS A 100 27.16 -12.49 -11.36
N ALA A 101 27.16 -11.19 -11.60
CA ALA A 101 28.37 -10.38 -11.61
C ALA A 101 29.01 -10.18 -10.23
N GLY A 102 28.37 -10.65 -9.15
CA GLY A 102 28.92 -10.64 -7.80
C GLY A 102 28.93 -9.26 -7.12
N GLY A 103 28.18 -8.29 -7.65
CA GLY A 103 28.08 -6.93 -7.11
C GLY A 103 26.96 -6.79 -6.09
N ALA A 104 25.72 -6.83 -6.54
CA ALA A 104 24.56 -6.55 -5.70
C ALA A 104 24.26 -7.68 -4.70
N LEU A 105 24.12 -7.31 -3.43
CA LEU A 105 23.71 -8.24 -2.37
C LEU A 105 22.24 -8.65 -2.51
N ALA A 106 21.39 -7.79 -3.04
CA ALA A 106 19.99 -8.04 -3.30
C ALA A 106 19.55 -7.54 -4.68
N ALA A 107 18.51 -8.16 -5.23
CA ALA A 107 17.90 -7.73 -6.49
C ALA A 107 16.38 -7.89 -6.42
N ILE A 108 15.67 -6.85 -6.88
CA ILE A 108 14.20 -6.79 -6.97
C ILE A 108 13.81 -6.58 -8.43
N ALA A 109 12.97 -7.44 -8.97
CA ALA A 109 12.47 -7.35 -10.33
C ALA A 109 10.95 -7.10 -10.36
N ARG A 110 10.49 -6.20 -11.23
CA ARG A 110 9.07 -6.05 -11.54
C ARG A 110 8.68 -7.05 -12.64
N VAL A 111 7.67 -7.89 -12.34
CA VAL A 111 7.11 -8.87 -13.28
C VAL A 111 5.59 -8.79 -13.19
N ARG A 112 4.92 -8.45 -14.30
CA ARG A 112 3.49 -8.14 -14.34
C ARG A 112 2.68 -9.10 -15.20
N ASN A 113 3.37 -9.84 -16.09
CA ASN A 113 2.68 -10.72 -17.03
C ASN A 113 2.01 -11.89 -16.28
N PRO A 114 0.70 -12.10 -16.48
CA PRO A 114 -0.03 -13.22 -15.91
C PRO A 114 0.59 -14.59 -16.22
N ASP A 115 1.21 -14.76 -17.39
CA ASP A 115 1.86 -16.01 -17.81
C ASP A 115 2.96 -16.46 -16.84
N TYR A 116 3.59 -15.51 -16.13
CA TYR A 116 4.64 -15.80 -15.15
C TYR A 116 4.12 -15.91 -13.71
N SER A 117 2.85 -15.57 -13.49
CA SER A 117 2.33 -15.36 -12.12
C SER A 117 2.39 -16.61 -11.23
N GLU A 118 2.15 -17.78 -11.80
CA GLU A 118 2.22 -19.06 -11.08
C GLU A 118 3.68 -19.54 -10.85
N GLU A 119 4.59 -19.08 -11.70
CA GLU A 119 6.00 -19.47 -11.66
C GLU A 119 6.88 -18.47 -10.88
N LEU A 120 6.34 -17.36 -10.38
CA LEU A 120 7.11 -16.33 -9.67
C LEU A 120 7.93 -16.87 -8.50
N PRO A 121 7.45 -17.79 -7.66
CA PRO A 121 8.27 -18.37 -6.59
C PRO A 121 9.46 -19.17 -7.11
N TYR A 122 9.25 -19.94 -8.19
CA TYR A 122 10.29 -20.70 -8.85
C TYR A 122 11.32 -19.77 -9.50
N LEU A 123 10.88 -18.79 -10.30
CA LEU A 123 11.76 -17.80 -10.94
C LEU A 123 12.58 -17.03 -9.91
N ARG A 124 11.97 -16.58 -8.82
CA ARG A 124 12.67 -15.90 -7.73
C ARG A 124 13.82 -16.76 -7.18
N GLN A 125 13.56 -18.02 -6.92
CA GLN A 125 14.55 -18.94 -6.37
C GLN A 125 15.67 -19.25 -7.37
N GLN A 126 15.33 -19.60 -8.62
CA GLN A 126 16.32 -20.00 -9.64
C GLN A 126 17.21 -18.83 -10.08
N LEU A 127 16.66 -17.62 -10.17
CA LEU A 127 17.41 -16.43 -10.54
C LEU A 127 18.10 -15.75 -9.35
N GLY A 128 17.87 -16.26 -8.12
CA GLY A 128 18.46 -15.71 -6.90
C GLY A 128 17.94 -14.31 -6.54
N LEU A 129 16.70 -13.99 -6.94
CA LEU A 129 16.09 -12.70 -6.68
C LEU A 129 15.61 -12.63 -5.22
N SER A 130 15.79 -11.47 -4.62
CA SER A 130 15.35 -11.23 -3.26
C SER A 130 13.84 -11.02 -3.18
N MET A 131 13.29 -10.33 -4.19
CA MET A 131 11.86 -10.04 -4.30
C MET A 131 11.46 -9.95 -5.78
N ILE A 132 10.25 -10.36 -6.09
CA ILE A 132 9.55 -10.03 -7.34
C ILE A 132 8.30 -9.27 -6.95
N ILE A 133 8.02 -8.17 -7.66
CA ILE A 133 6.85 -7.33 -7.43
C ILE A 133 5.93 -7.33 -8.66
N ASN A 134 4.63 -7.32 -8.40
CA ASN A 134 3.60 -7.21 -9.43
C ASN A 134 2.57 -6.15 -9.03
N PRO A 135 2.76 -4.90 -9.49
CA PRO A 135 1.88 -3.78 -9.13
C PRO A 135 0.41 -4.01 -9.46
N GLU A 136 0.18 -4.70 -10.58
CA GLU A 136 -1.17 -4.98 -11.07
C GLU A 136 -1.89 -6.02 -10.20
N LEU A 137 -1.15 -7.03 -9.74
CA LEU A 137 -1.67 -8.04 -8.80
C LEU A 137 -1.90 -7.43 -7.41
N GLU A 138 -0.95 -6.63 -6.92
CA GLU A 138 -1.07 -5.97 -5.61
C GLU A 138 -2.25 -5.00 -5.58
N ALA A 139 -2.44 -4.21 -6.65
CA ALA A 139 -3.62 -3.35 -6.78
C ALA A 139 -4.93 -4.14 -6.84
N ALA A 140 -4.95 -5.27 -7.55
CA ALA A 140 -6.11 -6.15 -7.61
C ALA A 140 -6.46 -6.74 -6.24
N GLN A 141 -5.46 -7.16 -5.47
CA GLN A 141 -5.64 -7.66 -4.11
C GLN A 141 -6.19 -6.60 -3.17
N GLU A 142 -5.73 -5.36 -3.30
CA GLU A 142 -6.24 -4.24 -2.51
C GLU A 142 -7.69 -3.91 -2.86
N ILE A 143 -8.03 -3.88 -4.16
CA ILE A 143 -9.40 -3.69 -4.63
C ILE A 143 -10.31 -4.81 -4.09
N ALA A 144 -9.88 -6.07 -4.17
CA ALA A 144 -10.67 -7.20 -3.67
C ALA A 144 -10.91 -7.12 -2.15
N ARG A 145 -9.90 -6.66 -1.37
CA ARG A 145 -10.06 -6.39 0.06
C ARG A 145 -11.10 -5.30 0.32
N LEU A 146 -11.09 -4.21 -0.45
CA LEU A 146 -12.06 -3.13 -0.34
C LEU A 146 -13.47 -3.57 -0.75
N LEU A 147 -13.60 -4.47 -1.72
CA LEU A 147 -14.89 -5.03 -2.11
C LEU A 147 -15.45 -5.98 -1.06
N SER A 148 -14.60 -6.67 -0.33
CA SER A 148 -15.04 -7.49 0.82
C SER A 148 -15.49 -6.64 2.03
N ARG A 149 -15.14 -5.34 2.06
CA ARG A 149 -15.52 -4.37 3.09
C ARG A 149 -15.99 -3.06 2.45
N PRO A 150 -17.22 -3.05 1.84
CA PRO A 150 -17.67 -1.93 1.02
C PRO A 150 -17.74 -0.57 1.74
N GLN A 151 -17.88 -0.57 3.07
CA GLN A 151 -17.93 0.64 3.88
C GLN A 151 -16.55 1.24 4.17
N ALA A 152 -15.48 0.45 4.01
CA ALA A 152 -14.12 0.94 4.21
C ALA A 152 -13.69 1.86 3.07
N LEU A 153 -12.94 2.91 3.41
CA LEU A 153 -12.19 3.74 2.45
C LEU A 153 -10.84 3.10 2.15
N THR A 154 -10.14 2.62 3.19
CA THR A 154 -8.89 1.87 3.07
C THR A 154 -8.81 0.74 4.10
N VAL A 155 -8.08 -0.32 3.76
CA VAL A 155 -7.79 -1.45 4.67
C VAL A 155 -6.32 -1.79 4.54
N SER A 156 -5.52 -1.51 5.56
CA SER A 156 -4.08 -1.82 5.59
C SER A 156 -3.82 -2.99 6.54
N SER A 157 -2.99 -3.94 6.11
CA SER A 157 -2.72 -5.17 6.86
C SER A 157 -1.35 -5.13 7.55
N PHE A 158 -1.32 -5.47 8.83
CA PHE A 158 -0.14 -5.54 9.69
C PHE A 158 0.05 -6.92 10.29
N ALA A 159 1.19 -7.15 10.91
CA ALA A 159 1.51 -8.39 11.63
C ALA A 159 1.28 -9.64 10.76
N LYS A 160 1.71 -9.59 9.48
CA LYS A 160 1.53 -10.67 8.49
C LYS A 160 0.07 -11.08 8.30
N GLY A 161 -0.85 -10.12 8.37
CA GLY A 161 -2.29 -10.35 8.18
C GLY A 161 -3.07 -10.62 9.47
N HIS A 162 -2.44 -10.55 10.65
CA HIS A 162 -3.14 -10.77 11.92
C HIS A 162 -3.87 -9.53 12.46
N ALA A 163 -3.48 -8.33 12.00
CA ALA A 163 -4.14 -7.07 12.36
C ALA A 163 -4.47 -6.25 11.12
N GLU A 164 -5.56 -5.52 11.16
CA GLU A 164 -6.02 -4.64 10.09
C GLU A 164 -6.35 -3.25 10.62
N LEU A 165 -5.86 -2.27 9.87
CA LEU A 165 -6.17 -0.87 10.07
C LEU A 165 -7.24 -0.47 9.05
N VAL A 166 -8.44 -0.21 9.52
CA VAL A 166 -9.62 0.07 8.70
C VAL A 166 -9.98 1.55 8.82
N ARG A 167 -9.98 2.28 7.70
CA ARG A 167 -10.43 3.67 7.62
C ARG A 167 -11.81 3.74 7.00
N PHE A 168 -12.71 4.51 7.60
CA PHE A 168 -14.05 4.76 7.07
C PHE A 168 -14.58 6.12 7.53
N LYS A 169 -15.52 6.67 6.78
CA LYS A 169 -16.22 7.91 7.14
C LYS A 169 -17.43 7.60 8.03
N ILE A 170 -17.58 8.33 9.13
CA ILE A 170 -18.76 8.19 10.02
C ILE A 170 -20.00 8.70 9.28
N PRO A 171 -20.98 7.82 9.00
CA PRO A 171 -22.17 8.21 8.25
C PRO A 171 -23.11 9.07 9.08
N LYS A 172 -24.02 9.76 8.38
CA LYS A 172 -25.12 10.51 9.02
C LYS A 172 -26.00 9.57 9.85
N GLY A 173 -26.31 9.98 11.08
CA GLY A 173 -27.14 9.19 11.98
C GLY A 173 -26.44 8.00 12.62
N SER A 174 -25.11 7.89 12.49
CA SER A 174 -24.31 6.85 13.13
C SER A 174 -24.40 6.94 14.65
N ILE A 175 -24.42 5.78 15.32
CA ILE A 175 -24.35 5.68 16.79
C ILE A 175 -23.02 6.21 17.36
N LEU A 176 -21.99 6.43 16.50
CA LEU A 176 -20.72 7.02 16.89
C LEU A 176 -20.80 8.54 17.05
N HIS A 177 -21.79 9.21 16.40
CA HIS A 177 -21.93 10.66 16.47
C HIS A 177 -22.19 11.15 17.92
N GLY A 178 -21.41 12.14 18.35
CA GLY A 178 -21.50 12.70 19.70
C GLY A 178 -20.92 11.83 20.81
N ARG A 179 -20.30 10.67 20.48
CA ARG A 179 -19.64 9.81 21.46
C ARG A 179 -18.17 10.16 21.60
N ARG A 180 -17.66 9.98 22.81
CA ARG A 180 -16.22 10.02 23.08
C ARG A 180 -15.62 8.64 22.81
N ILE A 181 -14.36 8.58 22.37
CA ILE A 181 -13.68 7.32 22.07
C ILE A 181 -13.69 6.34 23.26
N MET A 182 -13.54 6.84 24.50
CA MET A 182 -13.64 6.01 25.71
C MET A 182 -15.02 5.35 25.89
N GLN A 183 -16.06 5.83 25.24
CA GLN A 183 -17.42 5.26 25.30
C GLN A 183 -17.67 4.20 24.22
N LEU A 184 -16.71 3.98 23.32
CA LEU A 184 -16.84 2.97 22.26
C LEU A 184 -16.72 1.54 22.80
N GLU A 185 -16.20 1.33 24.01
CA GLU A 185 -16.21 0.03 24.70
C GLU A 185 -17.64 -0.52 24.88
N ASP A 186 -18.65 0.37 24.96
CA ASP A 186 -20.08 0.00 25.02
C ASP A 186 -20.62 -0.52 23.67
N ILE A 187 -19.90 -0.26 22.58
CA ILE A 187 -20.30 -0.59 21.20
C ILE A 187 -19.47 -1.76 20.67
N PHE A 188 -18.16 -1.67 20.82
CA PHE A 188 -17.22 -2.70 20.36
C PHE A 188 -16.88 -3.65 21.51
N HIS A 189 -17.40 -4.87 21.44
CA HIS A 189 -17.16 -5.92 22.45
C HIS A 189 -15.97 -6.81 22.11
N PHE A 190 -15.02 -6.30 21.35
CA PHE A 190 -13.77 -6.96 20.92
C PHE A 190 -12.58 -6.00 21.09
N GLY A 191 -11.36 -6.50 20.87
CA GLY A 191 -10.16 -5.69 20.93
C GLY A 191 -10.05 -4.75 19.74
N TYR A 192 -9.94 -3.46 20.00
CA TYR A 192 -9.76 -2.41 18.98
C TYR A 192 -8.98 -1.22 19.55
N LEU A 193 -8.49 -0.38 18.64
CA LEU A 193 -7.97 0.92 19.00
C LEU A 193 -8.25 1.94 17.89
N VAL A 194 -8.76 3.12 18.27
CA VAL A 194 -8.90 4.24 17.35
C VAL A 194 -7.54 4.91 17.21
N CYS A 195 -6.95 4.85 16.02
CA CYS A 195 -5.59 5.28 15.76
C CYS A 195 -5.47 6.71 15.25
N ALA A 196 -6.43 7.15 14.45
CA ALA A 196 -6.47 8.50 13.92
C ALA A 196 -7.91 8.94 13.62
N VAL A 197 -8.15 10.26 13.72
CA VAL A 197 -9.40 10.90 13.34
C VAL A 197 -9.07 12.11 12.49
N GLU A 198 -9.72 12.24 11.33
CA GLU A 198 -9.64 13.41 10.46
C GLU A 198 -10.99 14.12 10.46
N ASN A 199 -10.96 15.41 10.75
CA ASN A 199 -12.09 16.31 10.68
C ASN A 199 -11.69 17.57 9.92
N GLU A 200 -12.46 17.95 8.89
CA GLU A 200 -12.23 19.15 8.08
C GLU A 200 -10.77 19.36 7.65
N GLY A 201 -10.08 18.27 7.23
CA GLY A 201 -8.69 18.30 6.79
C GLY A 201 -7.65 18.31 7.94
N HIS A 202 -8.09 18.29 9.21
CA HIS A 202 -7.19 18.19 10.36
C HIS A 202 -7.13 16.75 10.88
N VAL A 203 -5.95 16.16 10.85
CA VAL A 203 -5.71 14.79 11.37
C VAL A 203 -5.12 14.87 12.76
N VAL A 204 -5.69 14.11 13.68
CA VAL A 204 -5.20 14.00 15.06
C VAL A 204 -5.04 12.54 15.48
N ILE A 205 -4.02 12.27 16.30
CA ILE A 205 -3.93 11.03 17.08
C ILE A 205 -4.83 11.24 18.30
N PRO A 206 -5.95 10.52 18.39
CA PRO A 206 -6.98 10.84 19.38
C PRO A 206 -6.62 10.35 20.78
N SER A 207 -7.29 10.93 21.77
CA SER A 207 -7.32 10.42 23.14
C SER A 207 -8.72 9.86 23.47
N GLY A 208 -8.86 9.17 24.59
CA GLY A 208 -10.17 8.66 25.05
C GLY A 208 -11.24 9.75 25.21
N SER A 209 -10.85 11.03 25.40
CA SER A 209 -11.76 12.18 25.52
C SER A 209 -12.16 12.79 24.17
N THR A 210 -11.54 12.40 23.06
CA THR A 210 -11.85 12.89 21.72
C THR A 210 -13.28 12.52 21.36
N MET A 211 -14.06 13.49 20.89
CA MET A 211 -15.45 13.33 20.47
C MET A 211 -15.49 13.06 18.97
N LEU A 212 -16.36 12.14 18.55
CA LEU A 212 -16.55 11.75 17.16
C LEU A 212 -17.80 12.44 16.61
N HIS A 213 -17.73 12.86 15.33
CA HIS A 213 -18.84 13.49 14.64
C HIS A 213 -19.15 12.76 13.33
N GLU A 214 -20.40 12.91 12.86
CA GLU A 214 -20.73 12.49 11.49
C GLU A 214 -19.87 13.26 10.48
N GLY A 215 -19.38 12.56 9.46
CA GLY A 215 -18.47 13.11 8.46
C GLY A 215 -17.00 13.00 8.81
N ASP A 216 -16.62 12.70 10.06
CA ASP A 216 -15.22 12.41 10.41
C ASP A 216 -14.74 11.13 9.72
N ASP A 217 -13.51 11.15 9.25
CA ASP A 217 -12.81 9.94 8.82
C ASP A 217 -12.09 9.33 10.02
N ILE A 218 -12.49 8.14 10.42
CA ILE A 218 -11.93 7.42 11.55
C ILE A 218 -11.09 6.23 11.07
N THR A 219 -9.96 6.01 11.71
CA THR A 219 -9.10 4.85 11.46
C THR A 219 -9.04 3.98 12.71
N ILE A 220 -9.51 2.74 12.61
CA ILE A 220 -9.55 1.76 13.71
C ILE A 220 -8.64 0.60 13.38
N LEU A 221 -7.77 0.21 14.33
CA LEU A 221 -7.02 -1.04 14.31
C LEU A 221 -7.80 -2.12 15.07
N ALA A 222 -7.94 -3.28 14.45
CA ALA A 222 -8.54 -4.47 15.06
C ALA A 222 -7.79 -5.73 14.59
N SER A 223 -8.00 -6.88 15.24
CA SER A 223 -7.54 -8.15 14.66
C SER A 223 -8.27 -8.41 13.34
N SER A 224 -7.63 -9.08 12.38
CA SER A 224 -8.26 -9.37 11.08
C SER A 224 -9.56 -10.16 11.22
N ARG A 225 -9.67 -10.97 12.27
CA ARG A 225 -10.87 -11.72 12.60
C ARG A 225 -12.01 -10.81 13.05
N GLU A 226 -11.70 -9.72 13.75
CA GLU A 226 -12.68 -8.81 14.37
C GLU A 226 -12.96 -7.57 13.53
N ALA A 227 -12.08 -7.25 12.59
CA ALA A 227 -12.20 -6.04 11.76
C ALA A 227 -13.53 -5.99 10.96
N HIS A 228 -14.10 -7.13 10.58
CA HIS A 228 -15.39 -7.17 9.90
C HIS A 228 -16.57 -6.83 10.83
N HIS A 229 -16.45 -7.06 12.13
CA HIS A 229 -17.50 -6.74 13.10
C HIS A 229 -17.58 -5.22 13.40
N ILE A 230 -16.58 -4.42 13.01
CA ILE A 230 -16.60 -2.96 13.21
C ILE A 230 -17.89 -2.37 12.63
N PHE A 231 -18.18 -2.68 11.37
CA PHE A 231 -19.32 -2.12 10.64
C PHE A 231 -20.67 -2.65 11.19
N GLU A 232 -20.74 -3.93 11.51
CA GLU A 232 -21.92 -4.54 12.13
C GLU A 232 -22.24 -3.86 13.48
N SER A 233 -21.21 -3.64 14.31
CA SER A 233 -21.35 -3.05 15.65
C SER A 233 -21.88 -1.62 15.62
N ILE A 234 -21.64 -0.88 14.54
CA ILE A 234 -22.13 0.50 14.36
C ILE A 234 -23.42 0.58 13.54
N GLY A 235 -24.07 -0.57 13.28
CA GLY A 235 -25.32 -0.64 12.54
C GLY A 235 -25.18 -0.45 11.03
N MET A 236 -23.95 -0.49 10.52
CA MET A 236 -23.68 -0.47 9.09
C MET A 236 -23.72 -1.89 8.57
N HIS A 237 -24.90 -2.41 8.27
CA HIS A 237 -25.03 -3.73 7.67
C HIS A 237 -24.38 -3.73 6.30
N SER A 238 -23.35 -4.53 6.16
CA SER A 238 -22.69 -4.81 4.89
C SER A 238 -23.54 -5.77 4.10
N ASN A 239 -24.19 -5.32 3.06
CA ASN A 239 -24.45 -6.24 1.97
C ASN A 239 -23.10 -6.59 1.36
N SER A 240 -22.67 -7.84 1.53
CA SER A 240 -21.50 -8.32 0.80
C SER A 240 -21.71 -8.05 -0.68
N VAL A 241 -20.68 -7.52 -1.35
CA VAL A 241 -20.74 -7.33 -2.80
C VAL A 241 -20.80 -8.71 -3.47
N HIS A 242 -21.79 -8.93 -4.31
CA HIS A 242 -21.96 -10.20 -5.06
C HIS A 242 -21.70 -10.01 -6.56
N SER A 243 -21.77 -8.77 -7.06
CA SER A 243 -21.51 -8.45 -8.46
C SER A 243 -20.58 -7.27 -8.63
N CYS A 244 -19.67 -7.35 -9.60
CA CYS A 244 -18.69 -6.32 -9.89
C CYS A 244 -18.62 -6.05 -11.40
N MET A 245 -18.80 -4.79 -11.79
CA MET A 245 -18.56 -4.31 -13.16
C MET A 245 -17.19 -3.63 -13.22
N ILE A 246 -16.31 -4.15 -14.07
CA ILE A 246 -14.94 -3.67 -14.29
C ILE A 246 -14.88 -3.02 -15.66
N ILE A 247 -14.33 -1.80 -15.74
CA ILE A 247 -14.11 -1.10 -17.00
C ILE A 247 -12.64 -1.13 -17.39
N GLY A 248 -12.36 -1.67 -18.58
CA GLY A 248 -11.01 -1.93 -19.07
C GLY A 248 -10.53 -3.34 -18.79
N GLY A 249 -9.94 -4.01 -19.78
CA GLY A 249 -9.48 -5.40 -19.76
C GLY A 249 -7.97 -5.57 -19.53
N GLY A 250 -7.32 -4.63 -18.86
CA GLY A 250 -5.88 -4.67 -18.59
C GLY A 250 -5.45 -5.78 -17.63
N LYS A 251 -4.15 -5.82 -17.31
CA LYS A 251 -3.58 -6.82 -16.38
C LYS A 251 -4.21 -6.75 -14.99
N SER A 252 -4.43 -5.54 -14.46
CA SER A 252 -5.11 -5.37 -13.16
C SER A 252 -6.51 -5.95 -13.17
N SER A 253 -7.25 -5.75 -14.27
CA SER A 253 -8.60 -6.29 -14.43
C SER A 253 -8.62 -7.82 -14.48
N TYR A 254 -7.65 -8.42 -15.17
CA TYR A 254 -7.46 -9.87 -15.17
C TYR A 254 -7.24 -10.44 -13.77
N TYR A 255 -6.27 -9.87 -13.03
CA TYR A 255 -5.97 -10.34 -11.67
C TYR A 255 -7.15 -10.11 -10.72
N LEU A 256 -7.83 -8.97 -10.84
CA LEU A 256 -9.00 -8.68 -10.02
C LEU A 256 -10.14 -9.65 -10.34
N ALA A 257 -10.47 -9.83 -11.60
CA ALA A 257 -11.54 -10.73 -12.02
C ALA A 257 -11.29 -12.17 -11.56
N LYS A 258 -10.06 -12.70 -11.77
CA LYS A 258 -9.67 -14.03 -11.28
C LYS A 258 -9.93 -14.17 -9.78
N GLN A 259 -9.52 -13.19 -8.99
CA GLN A 259 -9.68 -13.20 -7.53
C GLN A 259 -11.14 -13.08 -7.09
N LEU A 260 -11.95 -12.26 -7.76
CA LEU A 260 -13.36 -12.09 -7.44
C LEU A 260 -14.17 -13.34 -7.81
N ILE A 261 -13.84 -14.00 -8.93
CA ILE A 261 -14.43 -15.29 -9.34
C ILE A 261 -14.14 -16.38 -8.30
N GLU A 262 -12.89 -16.48 -7.83
CA GLU A 262 -12.51 -17.40 -6.75
C GLU A 262 -13.32 -17.16 -5.45
N GLN A 263 -13.70 -15.89 -5.21
CA GLN A 263 -14.59 -15.47 -4.11
C GLN A 263 -16.08 -15.65 -4.43
N LYS A 264 -16.43 -16.18 -5.61
CA LYS A 264 -17.80 -16.42 -6.10
C LYS A 264 -18.62 -15.15 -6.35
N LEU A 265 -17.97 -14.06 -6.75
CA LEU A 265 -18.65 -12.87 -7.24
C LEU A 265 -18.95 -13.02 -8.75
N GLU A 266 -20.08 -12.46 -9.16
CA GLU A 266 -20.39 -12.28 -10.58
C GLU A 266 -19.54 -11.13 -11.14
N VAL A 267 -18.74 -11.41 -12.16
CA VAL A 267 -17.81 -10.43 -12.74
C VAL A 267 -18.19 -10.12 -14.17
N LYS A 268 -18.39 -8.84 -14.45
CA LYS A 268 -18.56 -8.31 -15.80
C LYS A 268 -17.39 -7.40 -16.15
N ILE A 269 -16.77 -7.60 -17.32
CA ILE A 269 -15.67 -6.79 -17.83
C ILE A 269 -16.12 -6.12 -19.13
N ILE A 270 -16.01 -4.79 -19.23
CA ILE A 270 -16.23 -4.04 -20.47
C ILE A 270 -14.87 -3.60 -21.00
N GLU A 271 -14.52 -4.02 -22.20
CA GLU A 271 -13.23 -3.77 -22.86
C GLU A 271 -13.46 -3.37 -24.33
N SER A 272 -12.78 -2.32 -24.77
CA SER A 272 -12.95 -1.79 -26.14
C SER A 272 -12.17 -2.55 -27.20
N ASN A 273 -11.05 -3.19 -26.84
CA ASN A 273 -10.23 -3.95 -27.79
C ASN A 273 -10.77 -5.36 -27.96
N LYS A 274 -11.21 -5.67 -29.18
CA LYS A 274 -11.83 -6.95 -29.52
C LYS A 274 -10.91 -8.16 -29.28
N GLU A 275 -9.63 -8.06 -29.66
CA GLU A 275 -8.66 -9.14 -29.48
C GLU A 275 -8.46 -9.43 -27.98
N ARG A 276 -8.43 -8.37 -27.17
CA ARG A 276 -8.33 -8.50 -25.71
C ARG A 276 -9.61 -9.08 -25.09
N CYS A 277 -10.79 -8.80 -25.64
CA CYS A 277 -12.04 -9.43 -25.21
C CYS A 277 -12.01 -10.94 -25.45
N GLU A 278 -11.56 -11.37 -26.64
CA GLU A 278 -11.43 -12.79 -27.00
C GLU A 278 -10.44 -13.52 -26.09
N GLU A 279 -9.29 -12.88 -25.81
CA GLU A 279 -8.29 -13.40 -24.88
C GLU A 279 -8.84 -13.54 -23.45
N LEU A 280 -9.48 -12.49 -22.92
CA LEU A 280 -10.07 -12.52 -21.57
C LEU A 280 -11.19 -13.55 -21.45
N SER A 281 -12.03 -13.71 -22.46
CA SER A 281 -13.07 -14.74 -22.46
C SER A 281 -12.51 -16.15 -22.40
N THR A 282 -11.30 -16.35 -22.96
CA THR A 282 -10.59 -17.64 -22.87
C THR A 282 -9.95 -17.85 -21.51
N LEU A 283 -9.32 -16.80 -20.95
CA LEU A 283 -8.59 -16.85 -19.67
C LEU A 283 -9.53 -16.86 -18.46
N LEU A 284 -10.72 -16.26 -18.58
CA LEU A 284 -11.69 -16.07 -17.51
C LEU A 284 -13.09 -16.55 -17.96
N PRO A 285 -13.30 -17.84 -18.17
CA PRO A 285 -14.55 -18.35 -18.75
C PRO A 285 -15.79 -18.11 -17.85
N GLU A 286 -15.60 -17.82 -16.58
CA GLU A 286 -16.68 -17.51 -15.64
C GLU A 286 -17.02 -16.00 -15.61
N ALA A 287 -16.21 -15.13 -16.22
CA ALA A 287 -16.51 -13.72 -16.35
C ALA A 287 -17.33 -13.42 -17.61
N LEU A 288 -18.28 -12.50 -17.50
CA LEU A 288 -18.98 -11.97 -18.67
C LEU A 288 -18.15 -10.84 -19.29
N VAL A 289 -17.53 -11.10 -20.45
CA VAL A 289 -16.72 -10.10 -21.16
C VAL A 289 -17.55 -9.46 -22.28
N ILE A 290 -17.72 -8.15 -22.20
CA ILE A 290 -18.46 -7.33 -23.17
C ILE A 290 -17.45 -6.51 -23.98
N CYS A 291 -17.53 -6.63 -25.32
CA CYS A 291 -16.71 -5.83 -26.22
C CYS A 291 -17.42 -4.52 -26.52
N GLY A 292 -16.91 -3.42 -25.95
CA GLY A 292 -17.52 -2.11 -26.14
C GLY A 292 -16.74 -0.99 -25.44
N ASP A 293 -17.14 0.24 -25.72
CA ASP A 293 -16.57 1.43 -25.10
C ASP A 293 -17.18 1.66 -23.70
N GLY A 294 -16.38 1.48 -22.66
CA GLY A 294 -16.82 1.66 -21.28
C GLY A 294 -17.18 3.11 -20.90
N SER A 295 -16.89 4.09 -21.77
CA SER A 295 -17.32 5.48 -21.60
C SER A 295 -18.71 5.76 -22.19
N ASP A 296 -19.31 4.80 -22.90
CA ASP A 296 -20.65 4.91 -23.45
C ASP A 296 -21.72 4.67 -22.36
N GLU A 297 -22.46 5.72 -22.05
CA GLU A 297 -23.51 5.70 -21.03
C GLU A 297 -24.64 4.73 -21.37
N GLU A 298 -25.01 4.59 -22.66
CA GLU A 298 -26.08 3.69 -23.09
C GLU A 298 -25.65 2.23 -22.89
N LEU A 299 -24.42 1.90 -23.28
CA LEU A 299 -23.84 0.58 -23.05
C LEU A 299 -23.80 0.24 -21.55
N LEU A 300 -23.36 1.16 -20.70
CA LEU A 300 -23.33 0.92 -19.25
C LEU A 300 -24.72 0.65 -18.67
N LYS A 301 -25.76 1.34 -19.16
CA LYS A 301 -27.14 1.10 -18.75
C LYS A 301 -27.68 -0.24 -19.26
N GLU A 302 -27.43 -0.58 -20.53
CA GLU A 302 -27.81 -1.87 -21.14
C GLU A 302 -27.16 -3.04 -20.39
N GLU A 303 -25.89 -2.87 -20.02
CA GLU A 303 -25.12 -3.86 -19.26
C GLU A 303 -25.41 -3.87 -17.76
N GLY A 304 -26.33 -3.03 -17.31
CA GLY A 304 -26.91 -3.10 -15.97
C GLY A 304 -26.08 -2.47 -14.87
N ILE A 305 -25.43 -1.32 -15.12
CA ILE A 305 -24.73 -0.57 -14.05
C ILE A 305 -25.65 -0.27 -12.86
N GLY A 306 -26.96 -0.07 -13.09
CA GLY A 306 -27.95 0.20 -12.05
C GLY A 306 -28.25 -0.99 -11.13
N ALA A 307 -27.87 -2.20 -11.52
CA ALA A 307 -28.04 -3.44 -10.74
C ALA A 307 -26.69 -3.96 -10.19
N ALA A 308 -25.56 -3.41 -10.63
CA ALA A 308 -24.25 -3.77 -10.12
C ALA A 308 -24.09 -3.28 -8.67
N GLU A 309 -23.40 -4.06 -7.85
CA GLU A 309 -23.11 -3.70 -6.45
C GLU A 309 -21.74 -3.05 -6.31
N ALA A 310 -20.82 -3.31 -7.25
CA ALA A 310 -19.54 -2.64 -7.34
C ALA A 310 -19.21 -2.21 -8.78
N PHE A 311 -18.49 -1.10 -8.90
CA PHE A 311 -18.03 -0.54 -10.16
C PHE A 311 -16.56 -0.11 -10.04
N VAL A 312 -15.70 -0.67 -10.89
CA VAL A 312 -14.25 -0.52 -10.77
C VAL A 312 -13.65 -0.13 -12.13
N PRO A 313 -13.48 1.18 -12.42
CA PRO A 313 -12.79 1.64 -13.61
C PRO A 313 -11.28 1.43 -13.49
N LEU A 314 -10.73 0.60 -14.40
CA LEU A 314 -9.33 0.20 -14.46
C LEU A 314 -8.70 0.51 -15.83
N THR A 315 -9.20 1.53 -16.53
CA THR A 315 -8.65 1.92 -17.82
C THR A 315 -7.22 2.47 -17.72
N GLY A 316 -6.59 2.74 -18.85
CA GLY A 316 -5.26 3.36 -18.92
C GLY A 316 -5.26 4.87 -18.63
N LEU A 317 -6.42 5.52 -18.60
CA LEU A 317 -6.62 6.96 -18.53
C LEU A 317 -7.22 7.34 -17.17
N ASP A 318 -6.50 8.10 -16.37
CA ASP A 318 -6.92 8.49 -15.02
C ASP A 318 -8.16 9.39 -15.06
N GLU A 319 -8.20 10.31 -16.03
CA GLU A 319 -9.32 11.25 -16.26
C GLU A 319 -10.61 10.49 -16.58
N GLU A 320 -10.52 9.45 -17.40
CA GLU A 320 -11.63 8.58 -17.72
C GLU A 320 -12.11 7.79 -16.50
N ASN A 321 -11.20 7.21 -15.72
CA ASN A 321 -11.53 6.50 -14.50
C ASN A 321 -12.24 7.40 -13.49
N ILE A 322 -11.82 8.67 -13.36
CA ILE A 322 -12.47 9.67 -12.50
C ILE A 322 -13.89 9.97 -12.99
N LEU A 323 -14.06 10.26 -14.29
CA LEU A 323 -15.37 10.58 -14.86
C LEU A 323 -16.36 9.41 -14.74
N LEU A 324 -15.90 8.18 -15.03
CA LEU A 324 -16.66 6.96 -14.84
C LEU A 324 -17.09 6.75 -13.41
N THR A 325 -16.20 7.01 -12.45
CA THR A 325 -16.52 6.94 -11.02
C THR A 325 -17.58 7.96 -10.63
N LEU A 326 -17.44 9.21 -11.06
CA LEU A 326 -18.40 10.27 -10.78
C LEU A 326 -19.80 9.98 -11.40
N TYR A 327 -19.83 9.35 -12.58
CA TYR A 327 -21.05 8.86 -13.17
C TYR A 327 -21.66 7.72 -12.34
N ALA A 328 -20.88 6.71 -11.99
CA ALA A 328 -21.32 5.56 -11.21
C ALA A 328 -21.86 5.94 -9.83
N LYS A 329 -21.32 6.96 -9.18
CA LYS A 329 -21.79 7.49 -7.88
C LYS A 329 -23.23 8.03 -7.90
N ARG A 330 -23.81 8.28 -9.07
CA ARG A 330 -25.25 8.63 -9.20
C ARG A 330 -26.14 7.43 -8.95
N VAL A 331 -25.60 6.20 -9.02
CA VAL A 331 -26.34 4.97 -8.71
C VAL A 331 -26.33 4.76 -7.20
N PRO A 332 -27.48 4.78 -6.52
CA PRO A 332 -27.53 4.61 -5.07
C PRO A 332 -26.98 3.24 -4.62
N GLY A 333 -26.11 3.25 -3.63
CA GLY A 333 -25.58 2.03 -3.03
C GLY A 333 -24.44 1.35 -3.83
N LEU A 334 -24.11 1.83 -5.01
CA LEU A 334 -23.02 1.28 -5.82
C LEU A 334 -21.66 1.62 -5.19
N LYS A 335 -20.89 0.59 -4.82
CA LYS A 335 -19.52 0.76 -4.33
C LYS A 335 -18.60 1.10 -5.50
N THR A 336 -17.89 2.22 -5.42
CA THR A 336 -16.90 2.61 -6.45
C THR A 336 -15.48 2.51 -5.92
N ILE A 337 -14.56 1.99 -6.75
CA ILE A 337 -13.11 1.98 -6.46
C ILE A 337 -12.39 2.48 -7.71
N THR A 338 -11.71 3.60 -7.58
CA THR A 338 -11.08 4.30 -8.71
C THR A 338 -9.58 4.04 -8.74
N LYS A 339 -9.04 3.62 -9.89
CA LYS A 339 -7.60 3.53 -10.09
C LYS A 339 -7.06 4.85 -10.63
N ILE A 340 -6.03 5.40 -9.99
CA ILE A 340 -5.31 6.60 -10.43
C ILE A 340 -3.81 6.30 -10.48
N ASN A 341 -3.18 6.55 -11.63
CA ASN A 341 -1.75 6.29 -11.84
C ASN A 341 -0.90 7.57 -11.71
N ARG A 342 -1.49 8.76 -11.91
CA ARG A 342 -0.81 10.06 -11.84
C ARG A 342 -1.41 10.85 -10.70
N ILE A 343 -0.56 11.36 -9.82
CA ILE A 343 -0.99 12.28 -8.76
C ILE A 343 -0.43 13.64 -9.15
N THR A 344 -1.18 14.38 -9.93
CA THR A 344 -0.78 15.73 -10.35
C THR A 344 -1.65 16.82 -9.71
N PHE A 345 -2.84 16.46 -9.22
CA PHE A 345 -3.83 17.39 -8.67
C PHE A 345 -4.52 16.77 -7.43
N ASN A 346 -3.73 16.40 -6.41
CA ASN A 346 -4.26 15.72 -5.22
C ASN A 346 -5.41 16.50 -4.59
N ASP A 347 -5.25 17.80 -4.36
CA ASP A 347 -6.27 18.66 -3.73
C ASP A 347 -7.59 18.66 -4.52
N VAL A 348 -7.52 18.53 -5.86
CA VAL A 348 -8.73 18.45 -6.71
C VAL A 348 -9.36 17.08 -6.60
N ILE A 349 -8.54 16.02 -6.63
CA ILE A 349 -9.01 14.62 -6.53
C ILE A 349 -9.69 14.38 -5.20
N ASP A 350 -9.10 14.85 -4.10
CA ASP A 350 -9.65 14.74 -2.75
C ASP A 350 -11.01 15.47 -2.62
N GLY A 351 -11.15 16.63 -3.28
CA GLY A 351 -12.39 17.39 -3.35
C GLY A 351 -13.52 16.71 -4.16
N LEU A 352 -13.19 15.71 -5.00
CA LEU A 352 -14.20 14.99 -5.82
C LEU A 352 -14.93 13.88 -5.06
N GLU A 353 -14.53 13.59 -3.83
CA GLU A 353 -15.14 12.52 -3.00
C GLU A 353 -15.29 11.19 -3.75
N LEU A 354 -14.28 10.73 -4.46
CA LEU A 354 -14.33 9.54 -5.33
C LEU A 354 -14.64 8.22 -4.58
N GLY A 355 -14.62 8.23 -3.25
CA GLY A 355 -14.74 7.03 -2.44
C GLY A 355 -13.37 6.38 -2.25
N SER A 356 -13.27 5.07 -2.51
CA SER A 356 -11.97 4.40 -2.43
C SER A 356 -11.14 4.67 -3.68
N VAL A 357 -9.90 5.12 -3.51
CA VAL A 357 -8.95 5.37 -4.60
C VAL A 357 -7.72 4.48 -4.42
N ILE A 358 -7.29 3.84 -5.50
CA ILE A 358 -6.12 2.98 -5.53
C ILE A 358 -5.02 3.64 -6.36
N TYR A 359 -3.83 3.71 -5.80
CA TYR A 359 -2.63 4.23 -6.43
C TYR A 359 -1.58 3.12 -6.60
N PRO A 360 -1.58 2.34 -7.69
CA PRO A 360 -0.70 1.16 -7.84
C PRO A 360 0.79 1.47 -7.66
N LYS A 361 1.23 2.67 -8.06
CA LYS A 361 2.62 3.08 -7.91
C LYS A 361 3.05 3.21 -6.44
N TYR A 362 2.15 3.65 -5.53
CA TYR A 362 2.47 3.75 -4.12
C TYR A 362 2.47 2.39 -3.45
N ILE A 363 1.49 1.53 -3.74
CA ILE A 363 1.45 0.15 -3.22
C ILE A 363 2.79 -0.55 -3.52
N THR A 364 3.25 -0.43 -4.78
CA THR A 364 4.53 -1.02 -5.20
C THR A 364 5.73 -0.38 -4.51
N SER A 365 5.78 0.95 -4.44
CA SER A 365 6.92 1.61 -3.81
C SER A 365 6.98 1.33 -2.31
N GLU A 366 5.84 1.27 -1.63
CA GLU A 366 5.76 0.90 -0.21
C GLU A 366 6.27 -0.52 0.04
N ALA A 367 5.90 -1.50 -0.81
CA ALA A 367 6.39 -2.86 -0.70
C ALA A 367 7.93 -2.94 -0.87
N ILE A 368 8.49 -2.20 -1.84
CA ILE A 368 9.95 -2.14 -2.04
C ILE A 368 10.63 -1.43 -0.86
N ILE A 369 10.09 -0.33 -0.40
CA ILE A 369 10.66 0.43 0.72
C ILE A 369 10.59 -0.36 2.02
N ALA A 370 9.49 -1.07 2.27
CA ALA A 370 9.40 -2.01 3.39
C ALA A 370 10.53 -3.06 3.30
N TYR A 371 10.80 -3.61 2.10
CA TYR A 371 11.92 -4.51 1.90
C TYR A 371 13.28 -3.84 2.16
N VAL A 372 13.51 -2.61 1.66
CA VAL A 372 14.74 -1.84 1.87
C VAL A 372 14.97 -1.60 3.36
N ARG A 373 13.94 -1.18 4.07
CA ARG A 373 13.97 -0.98 5.53
C ARG A 373 14.22 -2.28 6.28
N ALA A 374 13.54 -3.38 5.94
CA ALA A 374 13.78 -4.70 6.52
C ALA A 374 15.24 -5.17 6.29
N ARG A 375 15.84 -4.80 5.16
CA ARG A 375 17.24 -5.08 4.90
C ARG A 375 18.19 -4.19 5.70
N GLN A 376 17.88 -2.90 5.86
CA GLN A 376 18.57 -2.05 6.84
C GLN A 376 18.45 -2.60 8.26
N ASN A 377 17.32 -3.24 8.60
CA ASN A 377 17.07 -3.87 9.90
C ASN A 377 18.03 -5.01 10.19
N SER A 378 18.44 -5.76 9.18
CA SER A 378 19.53 -6.74 9.33
C SER A 378 20.88 -6.08 9.62
N ILE A 379 20.98 -4.74 9.52
CA ILE A 379 22.16 -3.91 9.74
C ILE A 379 21.96 -2.93 10.92
N GLY A 380 20.71 -2.84 11.51
CA GLY A 380 20.46 -2.05 12.73
C GLY A 380 19.18 -1.21 12.83
N SER A 381 18.23 -1.34 11.91
CA SER A 381 16.86 -0.81 12.04
C SER A 381 15.89 -1.98 12.31
N ASN A 382 14.77 -1.72 12.99
CA ASN A 382 13.80 -2.73 13.42
C ASN A 382 12.39 -2.52 12.81
N VAL A 383 12.25 -1.73 11.75
CA VAL A 383 10.96 -1.50 11.04
C VAL A 383 10.65 -2.69 10.13
N GLU A 384 9.50 -3.35 10.32
CA GLU A 384 9.02 -4.43 9.44
C GLU A 384 8.09 -3.92 8.34
N THR A 385 7.13 -3.04 8.68
CA THR A 385 6.14 -2.50 7.75
C THR A 385 5.87 -1.04 8.09
N MET A 386 5.54 -0.23 7.08
CA MET A 386 5.07 1.15 7.27
C MET A 386 4.02 1.48 6.23
N TYR A 387 2.95 2.14 6.67
CA TYR A 387 1.93 2.73 5.81
C TYR A 387 1.82 4.22 6.09
N HIS A 388 1.64 4.98 5.03
CA HIS A 388 1.29 6.38 5.11
C HIS A 388 -0.23 6.54 5.05
N LEU A 389 -0.76 7.29 5.99
CA LEU A 389 -2.19 7.54 6.13
C LEU A 389 -2.44 9.04 5.95
N PHE A 390 -3.65 9.40 5.44
CA PHE A 390 -4.06 10.79 5.30
C PHE A 390 -3.01 11.65 4.56
N ASP A 391 -2.62 11.24 3.36
CA ASP A 391 -1.64 11.94 2.49
C ASP A 391 -0.30 12.24 3.18
N ASN A 392 0.29 11.21 3.79
CA ASN A 392 1.55 11.27 4.53
C ASN A 392 1.54 12.13 5.80
N ARG A 393 0.36 12.47 6.34
CA ARG A 393 0.23 13.23 7.60
C ARG A 393 0.36 12.35 8.84
N VAL A 394 0.13 11.05 8.71
CA VAL A 394 0.26 10.04 9.77
C VAL A 394 1.01 8.84 9.24
N GLU A 395 1.94 8.31 10.01
CA GLU A 395 2.64 7.06 9.73
C GLU A 395 2.15 5.97 10.69
N ALA A 396 1.83 4.80 10.14
CA ALA A 396 1.60 3.58 10.90
C ALA A 396 2.80 2.64 10.66
N ILE A 397 3.59 2.39 11.71
CA ILE A 397 4.89 1.74 11.60
C ILE A 397 4.89 0.48 12.47
N GLU A 398 5.32 -0.62 11.89
CA GLU A 398 5.50 -1.90 12.56
C GLU A 398 6.98 -2.13 12.88
N PHE A 399 7.31 -2.25 14.18
CA PHE A 399 8.66 -2.49 14.66
C PHE A 399 8.80 -3.88 15.24
N ARG A 400 9.88 -4.58 14.90
CA ARG A 400 10.30 -5.75 15.64
C ARG A 400 11.20 -5.34 16.79
N VAL A 401 10.91 -5.83 17.98
CA VAL A 401 11.64 -5.46 19.21
C VAL A 401 12.91 -6.29 19.36
N GLY A 402 14.06 -5.64 19.18
CA GLY A 402 15.38 -6.26 19.37
C GLY A 402 15.76 -6.42 20.85
N LYS A 403 16.79 -7.25 21.13
CA LYS A 403 17.22 -7.62 22.51
C LYS A 403 17.56 -6.43 23.42
N ASP A 404 18.13 -5.37 22.85
CA ASP A 404 18.65 -4.23 23.62
C ASP A 404 17.70 -3.01 23.57
N ALA A 405 16.42 -3.22 23.20
CA ALA A 405 15.47 -2.13 23.08
C ALA A 405 15.11 -1.57 24.48
N PRO A 406 15.21 -0.25 24.69
CA PRO A 406 15.01 0.37 26.01
C PRO A 406 13.56 0.30 26.50
N VAL A 407 12.63 -0.12 25.66
CA VAL A 407 11.20 -0.27 25.96
C VAL A 407 10.85 -1.61 26.61
N ILE A 408 11.78 -2.58 26.60
CA ILE A 408 11.53 -3.94 27.08
C ILE A 408 11.29 -3.95 28.59
N GLY A 409 10.19 -4.61 29.01
CA GLY A 409 9.87 -4.86 30.42
C GLY A 409 9.42 -3.63 31.19
N VAL A 410 9.32 -2.47 30.54
CA VAL A 410 8.81 -1.24 31.13
C VAL A 410 7.32 -1.14 30.90
N PRO A 411 6.47 -0.92 31.93
CA PRO A 411 5.05 -0.64 31.72
C PRO A 411 4.85 0.55 30.79
N ILE A 412 3.92 0.44 29.85
CA ILE A 412 3.70 1.48 28.82
C ILE A 412 3.40 2.83 29.46
N MET A 413 2.69 2.87 30.58
CA MET A 413 2.40 4.10 31.32
C MET A 413 3.64 4.81 31.88
N ASP A 414 4.74 4.08 32.07
CA ASP A 414 6.02 4.61 32.61
C ASP A 414 6.98 5.02 31.46
N LEU A 415 6.68 4.65 30.21
CA LEU A 415 7.45 5.08 29.05
C LEU A 415 7.25 6.58 28.79
N LYS A 416 8.36 7.31 28.66
CA LYS A 416 8.33 8.73 28.26
C LYS A 416 8.17 8.82 26.75
N LEU A 417 6.93 8.67 26.27
CA LEU A 417 6.61 8.70 24.86
C LEU A 417 6.58 10.13 24.32
N LYS A 418 6.94 10.29 23.06
CA LYS A 418 6.72 11.55 22.30
C LYS A 418 5.24 11.85 22.21
N ASN A 419 4.89 13.15 22.07
CA ASN A 419 3.53 13.57 21.82
C ASN A 419 3.04 13.08 20.45
N SER A 420 1.74 13.04 20.24
CA SER A 420 1.12 12.64 18.94
C SER A 420 1.62 11.28 18.43
N LEU A 421 1.74 10.34 19.36
CA LEU A 421 2.15 8.96 19.14
C LEU A 421 1.27 8.02 19.95
N LEU A 422 0.94 6.87 19.37
CA LEU A 422 0.14 5.82 19.98
C LEU A 422 0.80 4.46 19.73
N ILE A 423 0.97 3.67 20.79
CA ILE A 423 1.29 2.25 20.68
C ILE A 423 -0.02 1.53 20.39
N ALA A 424 -0.22 1.17 19.11
CA ALA A 424 -1.53 0.73 18.63
C ALA A 424 -1.82 -0.74 18.93
N CYS A 425 -0.85 -1.62 18.74
CA CYS A 425 -0.95 -2.99 19.23
C CYS A 425 0.44 -3.65 19.35
N ILE A 426 0.46 -4.75 20.11
CA ILE A 426 1.60 -5.66 20.23
C ILE A 426 1.19 -7.00 19.65
N ASN A 427 1.95 -7.51 18.69
CA ASN A 427 1.82 -8.88 18.21
C ASN A 427 2.91 -9.73 18.91
N ARG A 428 2.47 -10.59 19.81
CA ARG A 428 3.32 -11.53 20.54
C ARG A 428 3.04 -12.94 20.06
N ALA A 429 3.95 -13.48 19.26
CA ALA A 429 3.86 -14.83 18.69
C ALA A 429 2.53 -15.11 17.96
N GLY A 430 1.99 -14.14 17.19
CA GLY A 430 0.74 -14.24 16.43
C GLY A 430 -0.51 -13.81 17.22
N LYS A 431 -0.39 -13.54 18.52
CA LYS A 431 -1.48 -13.01 19.35
C LYS A 431 -1.45 -11.48 19.33
N ILE A 432 -2.54 -10.87 18.89
CA ILE A 432 -2.73 -9.41 18.91
C ILE A 432 -3.19 -8.97 20.29
N ILE A 433 -2.44 -8.04 20.89
CA ILE A 433 -2.69 -7.43 22.20
C ILE A 433 -2.89 -5.93 21.98
N PHE A 434 -4.03 -5.41 22.41
CA PHE A 434 -4.27 -3.96 22.48
C PHE A 434 -3.78 -3.48 23.85
N PRO A 435 -2.62 -2.81 23.90
CA PRO A 435 -1.92 -2.62 25.15
C PRO A 435 -2.63 -1.59 26.03
N ARG A 436 -2.62 -1.86 27.33
CA ARG A 436 -3.03 -0.94 28.41
C ARG A 436 -1.80 -0.44 29.16
N GLY A 437 -1.95 0.57 29.97
CA GLY A 437 -0.83 1.21 30.67
C GLY A 437 0.08 0.27 31.47
N GLN A 438 -0.45 -0.85 31.99
CA GLN A 438 0.32 -1.85 32.78
C GLN A 438 0.99 -2.92 31.90
N ASP A 439 0.65 -3.01 30.62
CA ASP A 439 1.26 -3.97 29.73
C ASP A 439 2.70 -3.56 29.40
N THR A 440 3.53 -4.57 29.12
CA THR A 440 4.93 -4.41 28.76
C THR A 440 5.21 -4.93 27.38
N ILE A 441 6.16 -4.30 26.71
CA ILE A 441 6.74 -4.79 25.45
C ILE A 441 7.85 -5.78 25.80
N GLU A 442 7.89 -6.91 25.11
CA GLU A 442 8.90 -7.96 25.31
C GLU A 442 9.81 -8.08 24.08
N GLN A 443 10.94 -8.76 24.28
CA GLN A 443 11.84 -9.10 23.16
C GLN A 443 11.09 -9.96 22.13
N ASP A 444 11.40 -9.76 20.85
CA ASP A 444 10.80 -10.43 19.69
C ASP A 444 9.31 -10.10 19.45
N ASP A 445 8.69 -9.25 20.26
CA ASP A 445 7.38 -8.68 19.92
C ASP A 445 7.45 -7.87 18.63
N THR A 446 6.35 -7.82 17.90
CA THR A 446 6.14 -6.84 16.84
C THR A 446 5.16 -5.78 17.33
N VAL A 447 5.57 -4.52 17.32
CA VAL A 447 4.79 -3.40 17.87
C VAL A 447 4.39 -2.44 16.77
N ILE A 448 3.10 -2.14 16.67
CA ILE A 448 2.56 -1.16 15.73
C ILE A 448 2.41 0.18 16.42
N ILE A 449 3.05 1.20 15.84
CA ILE A 449 3.02 2.58 16.31
C ILE A 449 2.28 3.43 15.28
N VAL A 450 1.38 4.30 15.73
CA VAL A 450 0.74 5.30 14.88
C VAL A 450 1.16 6.69 15.35
N THR A 451 1.67 7.52 14.45
CA THR A 451 2.28 8.81 14.80
C THR A 451 2.17 9.84 13.68
N THR A 452 2.17 11.12 14.04
CA THR A 452 2.34 12.24 13.09
C THR A 452 3.81 12.62 12.87
N HIS A 453 4.73 11.98 13.57
CA HIS A 453 6.16 12.16 13.33
C HIS A 453 6.61 11.29 12.17
N SER A 454 7.64 11.73 11.45
CA SER A 454 8.25 10.99 10.34
C SER A 454 9.69 10.56 10.64
N GLY A 455 10.14 9.52 9.95
CA GLY A 455 11.54 9.11 9.97
C GLY A 455 11.95 8.27 11.19
N PHE A 456 11.02 7.56 11.83
CA PHE A 456 11.35 6.59 12.87
C PHE A 456 12.00 5.35 12.24
N GLY A 457 13.21 5.01 12.68
CA GLY A 457 13.98 3.84 12.21
C GLY A 457 14.05 2.70 13.23
N ASP A 458 13.79 2.98 14.50
CA ASP A 458 13.85 2.01 15.58
C ASP A 458 12.73 2.28 16.62
N ILE A 459 12.32 1.24 17.35
CA ILE A 459 11.31 1.37 18.40
C ILE A 459 11.74 2.37 19.49
N SER A 460 13.03 2.55 19.73
CA SER A 460 13.55 3.55 20.67
C SER A 460 13.25 5.00 20.26
N ASP A 461 12.95 5.25 19.00
CA ASP A 461 12.60 6.59 18.49
C ASP A 461 11.26 7.10 19.03
N ILE A 462 10.44 6.22 19.62
CA ILE A 462 9.18 6.61 20.26
C ILE A 462 9.40 7.37 21.58
N LEU A 463 10.59 7.25 22.19
CA LEU A 463 10.93 7.87 23.46
C LEU A 463 11.38 9.34 23.29
N CYS A 464 11.15 10.14 24.35
CA CYS A 464 11.59 11.53 24.43
C CYS A 464 13.10 11.68 24.63
#